data_11d7eeb788eb8453b828d42432cad17d
#
_entry.id   11d7eeb788eb8453b828d42432cad17d
#
_cell.length_a   1.000
_cell.length_b   1.000
_cell.length_c   1.000
_cell.angle_alpha   90.00
_cell.angle_beta   90.00
_cell.angle_gamma   90.00
#
_symmetry.space_group_name_H-M   'P 1'
#
loop_
_entity.id
_entity.type
_entity.pdbx_description
1 polymer ?
#
loop_
_entity_poly.entity_id
_entity_poly.type
_entity_poly.pdbx_seq_one_letter_code
_entity_poly.pdbx_strand_id
1 'polypeptide(L)'
;MREIVLINITGEDRPGLTAAITGVLAQGGVNILDIGQAVIHDTLSFGILIEIPDNGRSQSVLKDLLFTAYELDQQVRFTPVSEDDYRQWVGGQGKARHIVTLLTRKVSAEQLQRVSAITAKYGLNIDHIDRLSGRMPLDMPAEQGKGCIEFSVRGEPADPVALRAEFLSVAQELNVDIAFQRDSVFRRNRRLAVFDMDSTLIEAEVIDELAKAAGIGDKVSAI
;
A
#
# COMPACT_ATOMS: atom_id res chain seq x y z
N MET A 1 14.33 -3.54 -33.20
CA MET A 1 13.69 -4.35 -32.13
C MET A 1 13.62 -3.44 -30.90
N ARG A 2 12.45 -3.29 -30.30
CA ARG A 2 12.31 -2.45 -29.10
C ARG A 2 13.01 -3.14 -27.94
N GLU A 3 13.82 -2.41 -27.20
CA GLU A 3 14.47 -2.94 -26.01
C GLU A 3 13.74 -2.42 -24.78
N ILE A 4 13.12 -3.34 -24.02
CA ILE A 4 12.41 -3.03 -22.79
C ILE A 4 13.25 -3.53 -21.62
N VAL A 5 13.53 -2.67 -20.65
CA VAL A 5 14.37 -2.99 -19.50
C VAL A 5 13.71 -2.53 -18.21
N LEU A 6 13.58 -3.44 -17.25
CA LEU A 6 13.25 -3.10 -15.89
C LEU A 6 14.53 -2.77 -15.13
N ILE A 7 14.59 -1.56 -14.59
CA ILE A 7 15.68 -1.04 -13.78
C ILE A 7 15.25 -1.05 -12.32
N ASN A 8 16.00 -1.73 -11.47
CA ASN A 8 15.81 -1.69 -10.02
C ASN A 8 17.03 -1.02 -9.39
N ILE A 9 16.79 0.04 -8.63
CA ILE A 9 17.81 0.81 -7.90
C ILE A 9 17.52 0.73 -6.42
N THR A 10 18.53 0.38 -5.63
CA THR A 10 18.43 0.27 -4.18
C THR A 10 19.65 0.88 -3.51
N GLY A 11 19.45 1.51 -2.35
CA GLY A 11 20.52 2.12 -1.57
C GLY A 11 19.98 3.07 -0.52
N GLU A 12 20.84 3.87 0.08
CA GLU A 12 20.45 4.90 1.03
C GLU A 12 19.66 6.01 0.32
N ASP A 13 18.51 6.41 0.89
CA ASP A 13 17.69 7.49 0.33
C ASP A 13 18.33 8.86 0.57
N ARG A 14 18.44 9.66 -0.50
CA ARG A 14 18.99 11.02 -0.44
C ARG A 14 18.26 11.95 -1.40
N PRO A 15 18.09 13.22 -1.05
CA PRO A 15 17.52 14.21 -1.96
C PRO A 15 18.30 14.28 -3.29
N GLY A 16 17.57 14.29 -4.40
CA GLY A 16 18.13 14.42 -5.74
C GLY A 16 18.39 13.11 -6.48
N LEU A 17 18.34 11.94 -5.84
CA LEU A 17 18.55 10.64 -6.50
C LEU A 17 17.62 10.44 -7.70
N THR A 18 16.33 10.62 -7.51
CA THR A 18 15.33 10.48 -8.58
C THR A 18 15.62 11.44 -9.73
N ALA A 19 16.01 12.69 -9.44
CA ALA A 19 16.34 13.68 -10.46
C ALA A 19 17.60 13.30 -11.26
N ALA A 20 18.64 12.80 -10.59
CA ALA A 20 19.87 12.36 -11.25
C ALA A 20 19.61 11.16 -12.17
N ILE A 21 18.92 10.14 -11.67
CA ILE A 21 18.59 8.93 -12.45
C ILE A 21 17.70 9.27 -13.66
N THR A 22 16.61 10.01 -13.44
CA THR A 22 15.72 10.41 -14.55
C THR A 22 16.38 11.39 -15.51
N GLY A 23 17.36 12.18 -15.06
CA GLY A 23 18.17 13.06 -15.90
C GLY A 23 18.99 12.28 -16.94
N VAL A 24 19.63 11.18 -16.54
CA VAL A 24 20.34 10.27 -17.46
C VAL A 24 19.38 9.66 -18.49
N LEU A 25 18.21 9.19 -18.05
CA LEU A 25 17.19 8.61 -18.93
C LEU A 25 16.67 9.65 -19.93
N ALA A 26 16.47 10.90 -19.49
CA ALA A 26 16.02 12.00 -20.35
C ALA A 26 17.06 12.35 -21.43
N GLN A 27 18.35 12.41 -21.07
CA GLN A 27 19.45 12.63 -22.04
C GLN A 27 19.54 11.50 -23.07
N GLY A 28 19.22 10.27 -22.67
CA GLY A 28 19.14 9.11 -23.57
C GLY A 28 17.91 9.08 -24.47
N GLY A 29 16.94 9.96 -24.26
CA GLY A 29 15.68 9.97 -25.01
C GLY A 29 14.83 8.73 -24.77
N VAL A 30 14.87 8.19 -23.56
CA VAL A 30 14.19 6.95 -23.14
C VAL A 30 12.73 7.21 -22.82
N ASN A 31 11.84 6.30 -23.19
CA ASN A 31 10.44 6.31 -22.80
C ASN A 31 10.26 5.57 -21.47
N ILE A 32 9.60 6.18 -20.50
CA ILE A 32 9.23 5.53 -19.25
C ILE A 32 7.85 4.87 -19.44
N LEU A 33 7.81 3.55 -19.25
CA LEU A 33 6.59 2.74 -19.38
C LEU A 33 5.89 2.56 -18.02
N ASP A 34 6.67 2.46 -16.93
CA ASP A 34 6.15 2.40 -15.57
C ASP A 34 7.22 2.86 -14.57
N ILE A 35 6.79 3.35 -13.40
CA ILE A 35 7.69 3.87 -12.38
C ILE A 35 7.09 3.68 -10.98
N GLY A 36 7.90 3.23 -10.04
CA GLY A 36 7.52 3.07 -8.65
C GLY A 36 8.69 3.30 -7.71
N GLN A 37 8.43 4.01 -6.60
CA GLN A 37 9.42 4.30 -5.58
C GLN A 37 8.84 4.03 -4.19
N ALA A 38 9.63 3.41 -3.34
CA ALA A 38 9.32 3.24 -1.92
C ALA A 38 10.56 3.52 -1.07
N VAL A 39 10.34 4.09 0.12
CA VAL A 39 11.40 4.29 1.11
C VAL A 39 10.95 3.65 2.42
N ILE A 40 11.75 2.68 2.91
CA ILE A 40 11.54 2.04 4.21
C ILE A 40 12.76 2.31 5.07
N HIS A 41 12.56 3.00 6.19
CA HIS A 41 13.62 3.59 6.99
C HIS A 41 14.43 4.54 6.10
N ASP A 42 15.70 4.30 5.87
CA ASP A 42 16.59 5.11 5.04
C ASP A 42 16.95 4.39 3.73
N THR A 43 16.24 3.33 3.38
CA THR A 43 16.52 2.53 2.19
C THR A 43 15.51 2.81 1.09
N LEU A 44 16.02 3.32 -0.03
CA LEU A 44 15.29 3.50 -1.28
C LEU A 44 15.14 2.17 -2.01
N SER A 45 13.95 1.91 -2.53
CA SER A 45 13.67 0.91 -3.58
C SER A 45 13.00 1.64 -4.72
N PHE A 46 13.67 1.74 -5.86
CA PHE A 46 13.21 2.51 -7.01
C PHE A 46 13.22 1.64 -8.26
N GLY A 47 12.04 1.37 -8.80
CA GLY A 47 11.82 0.58 -10.00
C GLY A 47 11.38 1.45 -11.17
N ILE A 48 11.99 1.27 -12.34
CA ILE A 48 11.62 1.98 -13.57
C ILE A 48 11.58 0.96 -14.70
N LEU A 49 10.45 0.88 -15.39
CA LEU A 49 10.33 0.12 -16.63
C LEU A 49 10.48 1.08 -17.80
N ILE A 50 11.45 0.84 -18.65
CA ILE A 50 11.81 1.73 -19.77
C ILE A 50 11.73 1.02 -21.11
N GLU A 51 11.40 1.79 -22.16
CA GLU A 51 11.62 1.43 -23.55
C GLU A 51 12.76 2.27 -24.10
N ILE A 52 13.80 1.62 -24.58
CA ILE A 52 14.94 2.27 -25.22
C ILE A 52 14.67 2.31 -26.73
N PRO A 53 14.63 3.49 -27.34
CA PRO A 53 14.40 3.60 -28.77
C PRO A 53 15.58 3.04 -29.59
N ASP A 54 15.26 2.43 -30.73
CA ASP A 54 16.24 1.82 -31.66
C ASP A 54 17.00 2.91 -32.44
N ASN A 55 17.74 3.75 -31.72
CA ASN A 55 18.53 4.86 -32.30
C ASN A 55 20.04 4.67 -32.15
N GLY A 56 20.49 3.45 -31.81
CA GLY A 56 21.90 3.09 -31.62
C GLY A 56 22.51 3.62 -30.31
N ARG A 57 21.74 4.23 -29.42
CA ARG A 57 22.19 4.80 -28.13
C ARG A 57 21.91 3.94 -26.92
N SER A 58 21.25 2.77 -27.08
CA SER A 58 20.81 1.93 -25.98
C SER A 58 21.92 1.54 -24.99
N GLN A 59 23.05 1.10 -25.53
CA GLN A 59 24.18 0.70 -24.68
C GLN A 59 24.82 1.88 -23.92
N SER A 60 24.73 3.09 -24.45
CA SER A 60 25.23 4.30 -23.77
C SER A 60 24.37 4.61 -22.53
N VAL A 61 23.03 4.57 -22.65
CA VAL A 61 22.13 4.94 -21.57
C VAL A 61 22.28 4.03 -20.34
N LEU A 62 22.30 2.71 -20.55
CA LEU A 62 22.45 1.76 -19.43
C LEU A 62 23.81 1.89 -18.76
N LYS A 63 24.86 2.14 -19.56
CA LYS A 63 26.22 2.38 -19.06
C LYS A 63 26.29 3.68 -18.25
N ASP A 64 25.74 4.78 -18.77
CA ASP A 64 25.72 6.07 -18.10
C ASP A 64 24.92 5.99 -16.79
N LEU A 65 23.80 5.24 -16.79
CA LEU A 65 23.01 4.99 -15.60
C LEU A 65 23.78 4.18 -14.54
N LEU A 66 24.55 3.17 -14.98
CA LEU A 66 25.39 2.37 -14.08
C LEU A 66 26.45 3.24 -13.40
N PHE A 67 27.12 4.13 -14.15
CA PHE A 67 28.09 5.06 -13.60
C PHE A 67 27.47 6.05 -12.64
N THR A 68 26.33 6.65 -13.01
CA THR A 68 25.62 7.59 -12.14
C THR A 68 25.16 6.90 -10.85
N ALA A 69 24.62 5.69 -10.93
CA ALA A 69 24.23 4.93 -9.74
C ALA A 69 25.45 4.64 -8.84
N TYR A 70 26.60 4.26 -9.42
CA TYR A 70 27.83 4.04 -8.69
C TYR A 70 28.33 5.32 -7.98
N GLU A 71 28.33 6.46 -8.65
CA GLU A 71 28.72 7.75 -8.07
C GLU A 71 27.81 8.18 -6.92
N LEU A 72 26.54 7.75 -6.96
CA LEU A 72 25.54 8.00 -5.92
C LEU A 72 25.48 6.93 -4.83
N ASP A 73 26.42 5.96 -4.85
CA ASP A 73 26.47 4.83 -3.93
C ASP A 73 25.18 4.00 -3.92
N GLN A 74 24.60 3.84 -5.13
CA GLN A 74 23.39 3.05 -5.34
C GLN A 74 23.71 1.74 -6.08
N GLN A 75 23.00 0.68 -5.68
CA GLN A 75 23.02 -0.57 -6.43
C GLN A 75 21.98 -0.52 -7.54
N VAL A 76 22.36 -0.94 -8.74
CA VAL A 76 21.45 -1.02 -9.89
C VAL A 76 21.44 -2.42 -10.48
N ARG A 77 20.24 -2.88 -10.84
CA ARG A 77 20.03 -4.14 -11.56
C ARG A 77 19.19 -3.88 -12.79
N PHE A 78 19.67 -4.37 -13.93
CA PHE A 78 18.94 -4.37 -15.19
C PHE A 78 18.35 -5.74 -15.46
N THR A 79 17.08 -5.78 -15.82
CA THR A 79 16.37 -7.01 -16.18
C THR A 79 15.67 -6.78 -17.52
N PRO A 80 16.15 -7.42 -18.64
CA PRO A 80 15.46 -7.35 -19.91
C PRO A 80 14.05 -7.93 -19.81
N VAL A 81 13.10 -7.29 -20.48
CA VAL A 81 11.68 -7.71 -20.56
C VAL A 81 11.36 -7.94 -22.02
N SER A 82 10.78 -9.08 -22.35
CA SER A 82 10.34 -9.34 -23.73
C SER A 82 9.11 -8.52 -24.08
N GLU A 83 8.91 -8.21 -25.37
CA GLU A 83 7.70 -7.52 -25.83
C GLU A 83 6.43 -8.33 -25.48
N ASP A 84 6.50 -9.64 -25.51
CA ASP A 84 5.36 -10.50 -25.19
C ASP A 84 5.03 -10.47 -23.69
N ASP A 85 6.03 -10.55 -22.82
CA ASP A 85 5.84 -10.38 -21.38
C ASP A 85 5.24 -9.02 -21.05
N TYR A 86 5.73 -7.96 -21.71
CA TYR A 86 5.20 -6.61 -21.54
C TYR A 86 3.72 -6.52 -21.99
N ARG A 87 3.38 -7.07 -23.17
CA ARG A 87 1.99 -7.11 -23.66
C ARG A 87 1.07 -7.90 -22.74
N GLN A 88 1.54 -9.03 -22.23
CA GLN A 88 0.78 -9.84 -21.27
C GLN A 88 0.55 -9.07 -19.96
N TRP A 89 1.59 -8.38 -19.46
CA TRP A 89 1.48 -7.56 -18.27
C TRP A 89 0.49 -6.40 -18.45
N VAL A 90 0.56 -5.68 -19.58
CA VAL A 90 -0.40 -4.59 -19.91
C VAL A 90 -1.82 -5.15 -20.06
N GLY A 91 -2.00 -6.31 -20.72
CA GLY A 91 -3.30 -6.96 -20.86
C GLY A 91 -3.90 -7.42 -19.52
N GLY A 92 -3.06 -7.63 -18.50
CA GLY A 92 -3.47 -7.90 -17.12
C GLY A 92 -3.90 -6.67 -16.33
N GLN A 93 -3.71 -5.45 -16.88
CA GLN A 93 -4.16 -4.21 -16.24
C GLN A 93 -5.69 -4.07 -16.34
N GLY A 94 -6.26 -3.17 -15.54
CA GLY A 94 -7.70 -2.90 -15.57
C GLY A 94 -8.58 -3.87 -14.77
N LYS A 95 -8.00 -4.85 -14.07
CA LYS A 95 -8.73 -5.66 -13.08
C LYS A 95 -9.25 -4.78 -11.96
N ALA A 96 -10.37 -5.18 -11.36
CA ALA A 96 -10.92 -4.48 -10.21
C ALA A 96 -9.88 -4.36 -9.08
N ARG A 97 -9.90 -3.21 -8.42
CA ARG A 97 -9.04 -2.92 -7.29
C ARG A 97 -9.85 -2.80 -6.01
N HIS A 98 -9.28 -3.31 -4.95
CA HIS A 98 -9.85 -3.23 -3.62
C HIS A 98 -8.77 -2.80 -2.63
N ILE A 99 -9.24 -2.30 -1.49
CA ILE A 99 -8.39 -1.90 -0.38
C ILE A 99 -8.78 -2.75 0.82
N VAL A 100 -7.77 -3.35 1.44
CA VAL A 100 -7.88 -3.94 2.77
C VAL A 100 -7.18 -3.02 3.74
N THR A 101 -7.88 -2.56 4.76
CA THR A 101 -7.32 -1.71 5.82
C THR A 101 -7.29 -2.49 7.11
N LEU A 102 -6.12 -2.64 7.70
CA LEU A 102 -5.91 -3.24 9.02
C LEU A 102 -5.64 -2.13 10.04
N LEU A 103 -6.49 -2.03 11.06
CA LEU A 103 -6.29 -1.15 12.20
C LEU A 103 -5.94 -1.98 13.43
N THR A 104 -4.87 -1.61 14.12
CA THR A 104 -4.37 -2.34 15.28
C THR A 104 -3.63 -1.40 16.24
N ARG A 105 -3.46 -1.81 17.47
CA ARG A 105 -2.60 -1.08 18.41
C ARG A 105 -1.11 -1.28 18.09
N LYS A 106 -0.71 -2.50 17.76
CA LYS A 106 0.67 -2.85 17.36
C LYS A 106 0.61 -3.79 16.17
N VAL A 107 1.30 -3.42 15.09
CA VAL A 107 1.40 -4.26 13.88
C VAL A 107 2.27 -5.47 14.17
N SER A 108 1.75 -6.67 13.92
CA SER A 108 2.46 -7.94 14.06
C SER A 108 2.57 -8.67 12.72
N ALA A 109 3.57 -9.54 12.61
CA ALA A 109 3.75 -10.40 11.44
C ALA A 109 2.56 -11.36 11.24
N GLU A 110 1.98 -11.85 12.33
CA GLU A 110 0.80 -12.74 12.30
C GLU A 110 -0.40 -12.04 11.65
N GLN A 111 -0.70 -10.80 12.05
CA GLN A 111 -1.78 -10.01 11.46
C GLN A 111 -1.61 -9.86 9.94
N LEU A 112 -0.40 -9.50 9.50
CA LEU A 112 -0.09 -9.35 8.07
C LEU A 112 -0.19 -10.68 7.33
N GLN A 113 0.31 -11.76 7.92
CA GLN A 113 0.25 -13.10 7.36
C GLN A 113 -1.20 -13.56 7.17
N ARG A 114 -2.06 -13.40 8.19
CA ARG A 114 -3.47 -13.79 8.13
C ARG A 114 -4.24 -13.01 7.06
N VAL A 115 -4.06 -11.68 7.01
CA VAL A 115 -4.67 -10.85 5.96
C VAL A 115 -4.19 -11.26 4.58
N SER A 116 -2.89 -11.48 4.39
CA SER A 116 -2.32 -11.89 3.10
C SER A 116 -2.77 -13.28 2.67
N ALA A 117 -2.90 -14.22 3.60
CA ALA A 117 -3.40 -15.57 3.31
C ALA A 117 -4.86 -15.56 2.84
N ILE A 118 -5.71 -14.75 3.47
CA ILE A 118 -7.11 -14.60 3.04
C ILE A 118 -7.17 -13.97 1.65
N THR A 119 -6.44 -12.89 1.40
CA THR A 119 -6.43 -12.26 0.07
C THR A 119 -6.01 -13.23 -1.01
N ALA A 120 -4.95 -14.00 -0.80
CA ALA A 120 -4.48 -15.02 -1.73
C ALA A 120 -5.50 -16.14 -1.94
N LYS A 121 -6.13 -16.64 -0.87
CA LYS A 121 -7.16 -17.69 -0.93
C LYS A 121 -8.33 -17.31 -1.84
N TYR A 122 -8.72 -16.04 -1.85
CA TYR A 122 -9.82 -15.54 -2.68
C TYR A 122 -9.37 -15.00 -4.04
N GLY A 123 -8.14 -15.30 -4.48
CA GLY A 123 -7.62 -14.97 -5.80
C GLY A 123 -7.24 -13.51 -6.01
N LEU A 124 -7.03 -12.76 -4.93
CA LEU A 124 -6.58 -11.38 -4.97
C LEU A 124 -5.06 -11.30 -4.88
N ASN A 125 -4.45 -10.45 -5.73
CA ASN A 125 -3.03 -10.14 -5.66
C ASN A 125 -2.80 -8.86 -4.87
N ILE A 126 -1.83 -8.86 -3.97
CA ILE A 126 -1.41 -7.66 -3.25
C ILE A 126 -0.40 -6.93 -4.13
N ASP A 127 -0.75 -5.72 -4.57
CA ASP A 127 0.12 -4.88 -5.41
C ASP A 127 0.96 -3.91 -4.54
N HIS A 128 0.41 -3.44 -3.41
CA HIS A 128 1.03 -2.45 -2.55
C HIS A 128 0.66 -2.67 -1.09
N ILE A 129 1.60 -2.39 -0.19
CA ILE A 129 1.34 -2.38 1.26
C ILE A 129 1.92 -1.09 1.82
N ASP A 130 1.06 -0.24 2.38
CA ASP A 130 1.45 1.03 2.97
C ASP A 130 1.11 1.09 4.45
N ARG A 131 2.03 1.63 5.24
CA ARG A 131 1.74 2.02 6.61
C ARG A 131 1.27 3.46 6.62
N LEU A 132 -0.01 3.67 6.93
CA LEU A 132 -0.64 4.99 6.99
C LEU A 132 -0.47 5.68 8.36
N SER A 133 -0.18 4.90 9.42
CA SER A 133 0.10 5.45 10.76
C SER A 133 1.55 5.88 10.94
N GLY A 134 1.79 6.79 11.86
CA GLY A 134 3.14 7.17 12.29
C GLY A 134 3.95 5.98 12.82
N ARG A 135 5.28 6.14 12.85
CA ARG A 135 6.19 5.18 13.51
C ARG A 135 6.15 5.45 15.01
N MET A 136 6.21 4.38 15.79
CA MET A 136 6.17 4.47 17.25
C MET A 136 7.56 4.20 17.83
N PRO A 137 7.96 4.88 18.92
CA PRO A 137 9.13 4.51 19.69
C PRO A 137 9.07 3.05 20.17
N LEU A 138 10.22 2.40 20.29
CA LEU A 138 10.29 0.98 20.68
C LEU A 138 9.80 0.72 22.11
N ASP A 139 9.93 1.70 22.97
CA ASP A 139 9.55 1.70 24.39
C ASP A 139 8.10 2.14 24.66
N MET A 140 7.35 2.51 23.61
CA MET A 140 5.94 2.89 23.77
C MET A 140 5.09 1.69 24.15
N PRO A 141 4.24 1.80 25.21
CA PRO A 141 3.27 0.76 25.55
C PRO A 141 2.34 0.42 24.39
N ALA A 142 2.08 -0.87 24.18
CA ALA A 142 1.27 -1.33 23.05
C ALA A 142 -0.14 -0.74 23.06
N GLU A 143 -0.71 -0.48 24.23
CA GLU A 143 -2.07 0.07 24.43
C GLU A 143 -2.21 1.49 23.88
N GLN A 144 -1.11 2.25 23.84
CA GLN A 144 -1.07 3.62 23.29
C GLN A 144 -0.77 3.63 21.79
N GLY A 145 -0.48 2.48 21.21
CA GLY A 145 -0.14 2.34 19.82
C GLY A 145 -1.34 2.57 18.90
N LYS A 146 -1.05 3.10 17.71
CA LYS A 146 -2.01 3.22 16.60
C LYS A 146 -1.33 2.75 15.34
N GLY A 147 -1.69 1.55 14.88
CA GLY A 147 -1.20 0.95 13.65
C GLY A 147 -2.29 0.97 12.57
N CYS A 148 -1.99 1.51 11.41
CA CYS A 148 -2.86 1.43 10.24
C CYS A 148 -2.04 0.96 9.05
N ILE A 149 -2.41 -0.18 8.49
CA ILE A 149 -1.80 -0.75 7.28
C ILE A 149 -2.87 -0.83 6.20
N GLU A 150 -2.55 -0.32 5.03
CA GLU A 150 -3.38 -0.42 3.84
C GLU A 150 -2.73 -1.39 2.84
N PHE A 151 -3.51 -2.35 2.34
CA PHE A 151 -3.14 -3.24 1.26
C PHE A 151 -3.95 -2.85 0.03
N SER A 152 -3.28 -2.46 -1.04
CA SER A 152 -3.90 -2.33 -2.34
C SER A 152 -3.89 -3.69 -3.02
N VAL A 153 -5.07 -4.24 -3.30
CA VAL A 153 -5.23 -5.57 -3.87
C VAL A 153 -5.97 -5.52 -5.20
N ARG A 154 -5.59 -6.40 -6.11
CA ARG A 154 -6.12 -6.47 -7.47
C ARG A 154 -6.75 -7.83 -7.74
N GLY A 155 -7.90 -7.83 -8.39
CA GLY A 155 -8.67 -9.01 -8.79
C GLY A 155 -10.12 -8.91 -8.37
N GLU A 156 -10.94 -9.85 -8.81
CA GLU A 156 -12.30 -10.05 -8.30
C GLU A 156 -12.26 -11.22 -7.32
N PRO A 157 -12.71 -11.03 -6.07
CA PRO A 157 -12.75 -12.13 -5.12
C PRO A 157 -13.74 -13.20 -5.56
N ALA A 158 -13.34 -14.48 -5.49
CA ALA A 158 -14.17 -15.61 -5.90
C ALA A 158 -15.50 -15.65 -5.12
N ASP A 159 -15.49 -15.28 -3.84
CA ASP A 159 -16.67 -15.14 -2.98
C ASP A 159 -16.47 -13.93 -2.04
N PRO A 160 -17.06 -12.76 -2.39
CA PRO A 160 -16.92 -11.57 -1.57
C PRO A 160 -17.57 -11.67 -0.18
N VAL A 161 -18.59 -12.50 -0.02
CA VAL A 161 -19.30 -12.67 1.25
C VAL A 161 -18.45 -13.51 2.19
N ALA A 162 -17.97 -14.65 1.72
CA ALA A 162 -17.10 -15.53 2.50
C ALA A 162 -15.76 -14.83 2.84
N LEU A 163 -15.19 -14.04 1.92
CA LEU A 163 -13.99 -13.23 2.19
C LEU A 163 -14.20 -12.27 3.37
N ARG A 164 -15.31 -11.53 3.37
CA ARG A 164 -15.63 -10.62 4.49
C ARG A 164 -15.86 -11.35 5.80
N ALA A 165 -16.51 -12.50 5.76
CA ALA A 165 -16.72 -13.34 6.95
C ALA A 165 -15.41 -13.83 7.55
N GLU A 166 -14.44 -14.24 6.73
CA GLU A 166 -13.12 -14.63 7.20
C GLU A 166 -12.32 -13.45 7.77
N PHE A 167 -12.37 -12.28 7.13
CA PHE A 167 -11.77 -11.09 7.71
C PHE A 167 -12.36 -10.72 9.07
N LEU A 168 -13.69 -10.84 9.22
CA LEU A 168 -14.34 -10.59 10.50
C LEU A 168 -13.92 -11.59 11.57
N SER A 169 -13.81 -12.88 11.24
CA SER A 169 -13.32 -13.92 12.16
C SER A 169 -11.90 -13.61 12.65
N VAL A 170 -11.00 -13.29 11.73
CA VAL A 170 -9.61 -12.94 12.06
C VAL A 170 -9.53 -11.64 12.86
N ALA A 171 -10.38 -10.66 12.56
CA ALA A 171 -10.45 -9.41 13.30
C ALA A 171 -10.81 -9.67 14.78
N GLN A 172 -11.79 -10.53 15.04
CA GLN A 172 -12.18 -10.94 16.38
C GLN A 172 -11.07 -11.74 17.09
N GLU A 173 -10.49 -12.74 16.40
CA GLU A 173 -9.43 -13.58 16.97
C GLU A 173 -8.20 -12.79 17.41
N LEU A 174 -7.79 -11.79 16.59
CA LEU A 174 -6.58 -11.01 16.81
C LEU A 174 -6.82 -9.66 17.51
N ASN A 175 -8.09 -9.35 17.86
CA ASN A 175 -8.51 -8.08 18.44
C ASN A 175 -8.01 -6.88 17.63
N VAL A 176 -8.36 -6.87 16.34
CA VAL A 176 -8.02 -5.83 15.37
C VAL A 176 -9.24 -5.49 14.52
N ASP A 177 -9.20 -4.38 13.78
CA ASP A 177 -10.23 -4.06 12.80
C ASP A 177 -9.69 -4.30 11.38
N ILE A 178 -10.50 -4.96 10.54
CA ILE A 178 -10.18 -5.21 9.14
C ILE A 178 -11.34 -4.72 8.29
N ALA A 179 -11.08 -3.76 7.40
CA ALA A 179 -12.04 -3.25 6.44
C ALA A 179 -11.66 -3.71 5.02
N PHE A 180 -12.65 -4.15 4.24
CA PHE A 180 -12.50 -4.48 2.83
C PHE A 180 -13.46 -3.64 2.00
N GLN A 181 -12.93 -2.86 1.06
CA GLN A 181 -13.71 -1.96 0.21
C GLN A 181 -13.19 -1.94 -1.23
N ARG A 182 -14.08 -1.65 -2.17
CA ARG A 182 -13.68 -1.42 -3.56
C ARG A 182 -12.90 -0.11 -3.67
N ASP A 183 -11.78 -0.12 -4.37
CA ASP A 183 -11.05 1.11 -4.70
C ASP A 183 -11.71 1.77 -5.92
N SER A 184 -12.18 3.00 -5.74
CA SER A 184 -12.82 3.78 -6.79
C SER A 184 -12.33 5.22 -6.74
N VAL A 185 -12.49 5.93 -7.86
CA VAL A 185 -12.14 7.36 -7.95
C VAL A 185 -12.82 8.22 -6.89
N PHE A 186 -13.99 7.78 -6.40
CA PHE A 186 -14.74 8.51 -5.38
C PHE A 186 -14.22 8.28 -3.96
N ARG A 187 -13.40 7.26 -3.71
CA ARG A 187 -12.86 6.96 -2.37
C ARG A 187 -12.05 8.11 -1.79
N ARG A 188 -11.23 8.74 -2.62
CA ARG A 188 -10.34 9.85 -2.20
C ARG A 188 -10.98 11.23 -2.26
N ASN A 189 -12.18 11.35 -2.86
CA ASN A 189 -12.85 12.62 -3.11
C ASN A 189 -14.06 12.86 -2.21
N ARG A 190 -14.18 12.12 -1.10
CA ARG A 190 -15.27 12.31 -0.15
C ARG A 190 -15.11 13.64 0.59
N ARG A 191 -16.18 14.45 0.61
CA ARG A 191 -16.20 15.77 1.25
C ARG A 191 -17.08 15.82 2.49
N LEU A 192 -17.82 14.74 2.77
CA LEU A 192 -18.69 14.60 3.94
C LEU A 192 -18.30 13.35 4.71
N ALA A 193 -18.00 13.51 5.98
CA ALA A 193 -17.87 12.44 6.95
C ALA A 193 -19.03 12.55 7.93
N VAL A 194 -19.76 11.46 8.13
CA VAL A 194 -20.84 11.37 9.10
C VAL A 194 -20.41 10.36 10.15
N PHE A 195 -20.46 10.76 11.40
CA PHE A 195 -20.11 9.93 12.53
C PHE A 195 -21.37 9.72 13.39
N ASP A 196 -21.56 8.51 13.87
CA ASP A 196 -22.45 8.21 14.96
C ASP A 196 -21.90 8.80 16.26
N MET A 197 -22.75 9.11 17.20
CA MET A 197 -22.32 9.77 18.44
C MET A 197 -22.01 8.75 19.53
N ASP A 198 -22.98 7.92 19.86
CA ASP A 198 -22.89 6.99 20.97
C ASP A 198 -21.88 5.88 20.68
N SER A 199 -20.99 5.59 21.59
CA SER A 199 -19.91 4.61 21.46
C SER A 199 -19.00 4.79 20.21
N THR A 200 -19.13 5.93 19.51
CA THR A 200 -18.35 6.27 18.31
C THR A 200 -17.56 7.57 18.51
N LEU A 201 -18.22 8.71 18.72
CA LEU A 201 -17.57 10.00 19.03
C LEU A 201 -17.33 10.18 20.51
N ILE A 202 -18.17 9.58 21.33
CA ILE A 202 -18.06 9.55 22.79
C ILE A 202 -18.05 8.10 23.26
N GLU A 203 -17.44 7.83 24.40
CA GLU A 203 -17.33 6.48 25.00
C GLU A 203 -18.59 6.06 25.74
N ALA A 204 -19.57 6.96 25.89
CA ALA A 204 -20.79 6.76 26.64
C ALA A 204 -22.03 6.73 25.73
N GLU A 205 -23.10 6.12 26.22
CA GLU A 205 -24.41 6.22 25.62
C GLU A 205 -25.12 7.48 26.17
N VAL A 206 -25.53 8.40 25.30
CA VAL A 206 -26.15 9.68 25.69
C VAL A 206 -27.42 9.44 26.50
N ILE A 207 -28.22 8.42 26.18
CA ILE A 207 -29.44 8.09 26.89
C ILE A 207 -29.18 7.72 28.36
N ASP A 208 -28.08 6.99 28.62
CA ASP A 208 -27.67 6.61 29.97
C ASP A 208 -27.23 7.82 30.79
N GLU A 209 -26.46 8.71 30.21
CA GLU A 209 -26.01 9.94 30.88
C GLU A 209 -27.16 10.88 31.17
N LEU A 210 -28.11 11.03 30.25
CA LEU A 210 -29.35 11.79 30.48
C LEU A 210 -30.23 11.17 31.61
N ALA A 211 -30.36 9.85 31.62
CA ALA A 211 -31.10 9.13 32.64
C ALA A 211 -30.48 9.29 34.03
N LYS A 212 -29.12 9.23 34.12
CA LYS A 212 -28.40 9.50 35.38
C LYS A 212 -28.62 10.93 35.84
N ALA A 213 -28.52 11.90 34.94
CA ALA A 213 -28.76 13.31 35.27
C ALA A 213 -30.21 13.58 35.72
N ALA A 214 -31.17 12.85 35.17
CA ALA A 214 -32.59 12.92 35.56
C ALA A 214 -32.94 12.10 36.81
N GLY A 215 -31.99 11.37 37.40
CA GLY A 215 -32.20 10.54 38.57
C GLY A 215 -33.03 9.27 38.34
N ILE A 216 -33.11 8.81 37.07
CA ILE A 216 -33.85 7.61 36.66
C ILE A 216 -32.94 6.55 36.01
N GLY A 217 -31.62 6.66 36.21
CA GLY A 217 -30.61 5.78 35.59
C GLY A 217 -30.92 4.30 35.80
N ASP A 218 -31.21 3.87 37.01
CA ASP A 218 -31.53 2.46 37.34
C ASP A 218 -32.72 1.90 36.53
N LYS A 219 -33.70 2.75 36.16
CA LYS A 219 -34.88 2.33 35.37
C LYS A 219 -34.49 2.14 33.89
N VAL A 220 -33.59 2.93 33.37
CA VAL A 220 -33.14 2.85 31.95
C VAL A 220 -32.17 1.69 31.77
N SER A 221 -31.25 1.48 32.69
CA SER A 221 -30.31 0.35 32.67
C SER A 221 -30.99 -1.03 32.85
N ALA A 222 -32.28 -1.07 33.25
CA ALA A 222 -33.02 -2.31 33.38
C ALA A 222 -33.82 -2.70 32.13
N ILE A 223 -33.80 -1.88 31.09
CA ILE A 223 -34.44 -2.12 29.79
C ILE A 223 -33.44 -2.73 28.83
#